data_5f02c6dfb2a64d09384a914e345bc72c
#
_entry.id   5f02c6dfb2a64d09384a914e345bc72c
#
_cell.length_a   1.000
_cell.length_b   1.000
_cell.length_c   1.000
_cell.angle_alpha   90.00
_cell.angle_beta   90.00
_cell.angle_gamma   90.00
#
_symmetry.space_group_name_H-M   'P 1'
#
loop_
_entity.id
_entity.type
_entity.pdbx_description
1 polymer ?
#
loop_
_entity_poly.entity_id
_entity_poly.type
_entity_poly.pdbx_seq_one_letter_code
_entity_poly.pdbx_strand_id
1 'polypeptide(L)'
;MQKTIRIGTRKSKLALVQTHMVEKMILEAFPDLKIEICEMSTKGDELLDRSLLSFGGKGVFTQELEAALLQGQIDLAVHSAKDMPMEFPEGLGIGAVLRRGPVEDVIVTKDSTLLKDLKPGSVVGTGSLRRELQIKKINPLIRVKLIRGNVQTRLRKLEEGQYDAIVLAAAGLDRLELSGENQWKFEHLSSEVCLPAAGQAILAVESRNGDLREVLNAIHDKCAWVELCAERAFLKAIGGSCNAPAAGLAHLDENGVLQMDALFAPDQKHYRI
;
A
#
# COMPACT_ATOMS: atom_id res chain seq x y z
N MET A 1 8.55 -27.31 23.85
CA MET A 1 7.39 -27.04 22.98
C MET A 1 7.87 -26.12 21.87
N GLN A 2 7.66 -26.49 20.62
CA GLN A 2 7.99 -25.64 19.46
C GLN A 2 7.11 -24.37 19.53
N LYS A 3 7.70 -23.18 19.51
CA LYS A 3 6.97 -21.92 19.63
C LYS A 3 6.23 -21.67 18.31
N THR A 4 4.90 -21.62 18.34
CA THR A 4 4.07 -21.25 17.20
C THR A 4 3.89 -19.72 17.19
N ILE A 5 4.10 -19.08 16.03
CA ILE A 5 3.82 -17.67 15.79
C ILE A 5 2.57 -17.57 14.91
N ARG A 6 1.56 -16.85 15.38
CA ARG A 6 0.31 -16.61 14.65
C ARG A 6 0.40 -15.28 13.93
N ILE A 7 0.26 -15.32 12.60
CA ILE A 7 0.33 -14.11 11.77
C ILE A 7 -1.07 -13.80 11.24
N GLY A 8 -1.63 -12.68 11.69
CA GLY A 8 -2.91 -12.15 11.21
C GLY A 8 -2.78 -11.50 9.84
N THR A 9 -3.77 -11.74 8.99
CA THR A 9 -3.83 -11.16 7.65
C THR A 9 -5.28 -10.98 7.19
N ARG A 10 -5.51 -10.08 6.24
CA ARG A 10 -6.80 -9.94 5.56
C ARG A 10 -7.00 -11.07 4.54
N LYS A 11 -8.26 -11.40 4.23
CA LYS A 11 -8.63 -12.49 3.30
C LYS A 11 -8.33 -12.21 1.82
N SER A 12 -7.90 -11.01 1.45
CA SER A 12 -7.62 -10.70 0.05
C SER A 12 -6.40 -11.48 -0.46
N LYS A 13 -6.43 -11.91 -1.74
CA LYS A 13 -5.32 -12.67 -2.36
C LYS A 13 -3.98 -11.93 -2.19
N LEU A 14 -3.96 -10.59 -2.36
CA LEU A 14 -2.75 -9.80 -2.18
C LEU A 14 -2.25 -9.85 -0.72
N ALA A 15 -3.14 -9.70 0.27
CA ALA A 15 -2.74 -9.75 1.68
C ALA A 15 -2.17 -11.13 2.06
N LEU A 16 -2.76 -12.22 1.57
CA LEU A 16 -2.25 -13.57 1.77
C LEU A 16 -0.85 -13.75 1.16
N VAL A 17 -0.64 -13.32 -0.09
CA VAL A 17 0.69 -13.36 -0.72
C VAL A 17 1.71 -12.56 0.10
N GLN A 18 1.35 -11.36 0.56
CA GLN A 18 2.22 -10.54 1.40
C GLN A 18 2.57 -11.22 2.72
N THR A 19 1.61 -11.91 3.32
CA THR A 19 1.82 -12.67 4.57
C THR A 19 2.72 -13.88 4.34
N HIS A 20 2.55 -14.61 3.25
CA HIS A 20 3.45 -15.71 2.89
C HIS A 20 4.88 -15.25 2.60
N MET A 21 5.08 -14.02 2.07
CA MET A 21 6.42 -13.45 1.94
C MET A 21 7.09 -13.27 3.30
N VAL A 22 6.35 -12.74 4.29
CA VAL A 22 6.85 -12.58 5.68
C VAL A 22 7.12 -13.94 6.32
N GLU A 23 6.18 -14.87 6.22
CA GLU A 23 6.33 -16.26 6.70
C GLU A 23 7.61 -16.89 6.16
N LYS A 24 7.81 -16.81 4.83
CA LYS A 24 9.00 -17.38 4.17
C LYS A 24 10.29 -16.80 4.75
N MET A 25 10.38 -15.46 4.90
CA MET A 25 11.57 -14.82 5.46
C MET A 25 11.84 -15.22 6.91
N ILE A 26 10.77 -15.36 7.72
CA ILE A 26 10.91 -15.84 9.11
C ILE A 26 11.43 -17.28 9.13
N LEU A 27 10.87 -18.16 8.31
CA LEU A 27 11.27 -19.59 8.28
C LEU A 27 12.67 -19.78 7.67
N GLU A 28 13.12 -18.92 6.76
CA GLU A 28 14.51 -18.91 6.27
C GLU A 28 15.50 -18.57 7.38
N ALA A 29 15.15 -17.64 8.29
CA ALA A 29 15.98 -17.27 9.43
C ALA A 29 15.84 -18.23 10.63
N PHE A 30 14.67 -18.82 10.81
CA PHE A 30 14.30 -19.68 11.94
C PHE A 30 13.53 -20.92 11.48
N PRO A 31 14.21 -21.93 10.89
CA PRO A 31 13.55 -23.11 10.30
C PRO A 31 12.73 -23.96 11.29
N ASP A 32 13.06 -23.89 12.57
CA ASP A 32 12.39 -24.67 13.63
C ASP A 32 11.12 -24.01 14.17
N LEU A 33 10.78 -22.78 13.72
CA LEU A 33 9.55 -22.14 14.12
C LEU A 33 8.35 -22.73 13.40
N LYS A 34 7.21 -22.77 14.07
CA LYS A 34 5.93 -23.06 13.46
C LYS A 34 5.16 -21.75 13.25
N ILE A 35 4.67 -21.53 12.03
CA ILE A 35 3.84 -20.38 11.70
C ILE A 35 2.42 -20.86 11.43
N GLU A 36 1.45 -20.09 11.92
CA GLU A 36 0.03 -20.25 11.67
C GLU A 36 -0.52 -18.94 11.10
N ILE A 37 -1.11 -18.99 9.91
CA ILE A 37 -1.73 -17.82 9.27
C ILE A 37 -3.19 -17.75 9.69
N CYS A 38 -3.57 -16.61 10.27
CA CYS A 38 -4.91 -16.32 10.77
C CYS A 38 -5.61 -15.30 9.85
N GLU A 39 -6.47 -15.79 8.97
CA GLU A 39 -7.25 -14.94 8.07
C GLU A 39 -8.38 -14.23 8.80
N MET A 40 -8.45 -12.90 8.66
CA MET A 40 -9.44 -12.05 9.31
C MET A 40 -10.19 -11.20 8.30
N SER A 41 -11.48 -10.97 8.54
CA SER A 41 -12.27 -9.98 7.77
C SER A 41 -12.17 -8.63 8.45
N THR A 42 -12.04 -7.57 7.66
CA THR A 42 -12.04 -6.20 8.18
C THR A 42 -13.27 -5.44 7.68
N LYS A 43 -13.71 -4.43 8.43
CA LYS A 43 -14.80 -3.53 8.01
C LYS A 43 -14.52 -2.87 6.66
N GLY A 44 -13.25 -2.61 6.36
CA GLY A 44 -12.84 -2.08 5.06
C GLY A 44 -13.07 -3.02 3.88
N ASP A 45 -13.08 -4.34 4.13
CA ASP A 45 -13.39 -5.35 3.11
C ASP A 45 -14.89 -5.47 2.85
N GLU A 46 -15.73 -5.18 3.84
CA GLU A 46 -17.19 -5.28 3.74
C GLU A 46 -17.83 -4.03 3.10
N LEU A 47 -17.23 -2.85 3.31
CA LEU A 47 -17.79 -1.57 2.90
C LEU A 47 -17.27 -1.12 1.53
N LEU A 48 -17.67 -1.83 0.47
CA LEU A 48 -17.21 -1.58 -0.91
C LEU A 48 -17.84 -0.34 -1.58
N ASP A 49 -19.00 0.13 -1.11
CA ASP A 49 -19.83 1.12 -1.82
C ASP A 49 -19.64 2.57 -1.34
N ARG A 50 -18.85 2.80 -0.29
CA ARG A 50 -18.64 4.14 0.28
C ARG A 50 -17.19 4.60 0.18
N SER A 51 -16.97 5.90 0.04
CA SER A 51 -15.60 6.48 0.07
C SER A 51 -14.94 6.23 1.43
N LEU A 52 -13.64 5.89 1.45
CA LEU A 52 -12.86 5.78 2.71
C LEU A 52 -12.89 7.08 3.51
N LEU A 53 -13.07 8.21 2.84
CA LEU A 53 -13.21 9.53 3.46
C LEU A 53 -14.45 9.63 4.38
N SER A 54 -15.52 8.89 4.07
CA SER A 54 -16.76 8.91 4.87
C SER A 54 -16.63 8.21 6.23
N PHE A 55 -15.56 7.46 6.47
CA PHE A 55 -15.29 6.71 7.70
C PHE A 55 -14.23 7.37 8.59
N GLY A 56 -13.89 8.63 8.36
CA GLY A 56 -12.87 9.33 9.14
C GLY A 56 -11.43 8.89 8.84
N GLY A 57 -11.22 8.02 7.83
CA GLY A 57 -9.89 7.67 7.31
C GLY A 57 -8.96 6.88 8.24
N LYS A 58 -9.37 6.59 9.49
CA LYS A 58 -8.48 5.96 10.48
C LYS A 58 -8.72 4.45 10.54
N GLY A 59 -7.69 3.66 10.19
CA GLY A 59 -7.60 2.25 10.57
C GLY A 59 -8.68 1.29 10.04
N VAL A 60 -9.40 1.63 8.97
CA VAL A 60 -10.54 0.81 8.46
C VAL A 60 -10.11 -0.61 8.04
N PHE A 61 -8.81 -0.82 7.83
CA PHE A 61 -8.23 -2.10 7.43
C PHE A 61 -7.33 -2.74 8.51
N THR A 62 -7.12 -2.06 9.66
CA THR A 62 -6.18 -2.52 10.69
C THR A 62 -6.83 -2.81 12.03
N GLN A 63 -7.98 -2.18 12.34
CA GLN A 63 -8.61 -2.24 13.67
C GLN A 63 -8.86 -3.66 14.19
N GLU A 64 -9.33 -4.58 13.35
CA GLU A 64 -9.61 -5.95 13.74
C GLU A 64 -8.31 -6.72 14.03
N LEU A 65 -7.24 -6.47 13.24
CA LEU A 65 -5.92 -7.04 13.45
C LEU A 65 -5.26 -6.46 14.71
N GLU A 66 -5.35 -5.14 14.91
CA GLU A 66 -4.88 -4.46 16.11
C GLU A 66 -5.57 -5.00 17.39
N ALA A 67 -6.89 -5.19 17.35
CA ALA A 67 -7.64 -5.79 18.45
C ALA A 67 -7.20 -7.24 18.73
N ALA A 68 -6.96 -8.04 17.70
CA ALA A 68 -6.47 -9.41 17.84
C ALA A 68 -5.03 -9.46 18.39
N LEU A 69 -4.16 -8.51 18.02
CA LEU A 69 -2.82 -8.35 18.61
C LEU A 69 -2.91 -8.05 20.10
N LEU A 70 -3.72 -7.06 20.50
CA LEU A 70 -3.89 -6.67 21.91
C LEU A 70 -4.48 -7.78 22.76
N GLN A 71 -5.40 -8.58 22.19
CA GLN A 71 -6.01 -9.73 22.88
C GLN A 71 -5.11 -10.99 22.87
N GLY A 72 -3.93 -10.94 22.22
CA GLY A 72 -3.05 -12.10 22.13
C GLY A 72 -3.60 -13.24 21.28
N GLN A 73 -4.56 -12.97 20.40
CA GLN A 73 -5.11 -13.96 19.46
C GLN A 73 -4.15 -14.21 18.30
N ILE A 74 -3.41 -13.16 17.87
CA ILE A 74 -2.31 -13.21 16.92
C ILE A 74 -1.07 -12.57 17.53
N ASP A 75 0.10 -12.85 16.96
CA ASP A 75 1.38 -12.37 17.46
C ASP A 75 1.97 -11.31 16.55
N LEU A 76 1.71 -11.40 15.25
CA LEU A 76 2.10 -10.45 14.20
C LEU A 76 0.92 -10.15 13.29
N ALA A 77 0.91 -8.97 12.66
CA ALA A 77 -0.01 -8.64 11.58
C ALA A 77 0.76 -8.02 10.39
N VAL A 78 0.41 -8.44 9.16
CA VAL A 78 1.10 -7.98 7.94
C VAL A 78 0.25 -6.98 7.19
N HIS A 79 0.88 -5.84 6.85
CA HIS A 79 0.23 -4.72 6.17
C HIS A 79 1.06 -4.15 5.03
N SER A 80 0.40 -3.52 4.07
CA SER A 80 1.05 -2.51 3.22
C SER A 80 1.26 -1.25 4.05
N ALA A 81 2.49 -0.75 4.18
CA ALA A 81 2.82 0.36 5.08
C ALA A 81 2.02 1.65 4.78
N LYS A 82 1.68 1.89 3.51
CA LYS A 82 0.85 3.04 3.09
C LYS A 82 -0.58 3.02 3.62
N ASP A 83 -1.08 1.84 4.04
CA ASP A 83 -2.45 1.65 4.52
C ASP A 83 -2.51 1.67 6.06
N MET A 84 -1.35 1.75 6.75
CA MET A 84 -1.27 1.78 8.20
C MET A 84 -1.67 3.14 8.78
N PRO A 85 -2.28 3.16 9.98
CA PRO A 85 -2.61 4.40 10.64
C PRO A 85 -1.35 5.20 11.01
N MET A 86 -1.49 6.52 11.15
CA MET A 86 -0.39 7.38 11.61
C MET A 86 -0.06 7.17 13.09
N GLU A 87 -1.06 6.82 13.88
CA GLU A 87 -0.96 6.54 15.31
C GLU A 87 -1.48 5.13 15.58
N PHE A 88 -0.76 4.38 16.37
CA PHE A 88 -1.13 3.03 16.79
C PHE A 88 -1.82 3.05 18.16
N PRO A 89 -2.65 2.05 18.46
CA PRO A 89 -3.09 1.80 19.82
C PRO A 89 -1.89 1.63 20.77
N GLU A 90 -2.05 2.04 22.02
CA GLU A 90 -1.02 1.85 23.03
C GLU A 90 -0.58 0.38 23.13
N GLY A 91 0.72 0.16 23.16
CA GLY A 91 1.30 -1.18 23.19
C GLY A 91 1.52 -1.84 21.83
N LEU A 92 1.09 -1.22 20.73
CA LEU A 92 1.34 -1.72 19.36
C LEU A 92 2.28 -0.80 18.59
N GLY A 93 2.90 -1.34 17.55
CA GLY A 93 3.73 -0.59 16.63
C GLY A 93 4.28 -1.42 15.49
N ILE A 94 4.99 -0.76 14.58
CA ILE A 94 5.72 -1.45 13.51
C ILE A 94 6.95 -2.12 14.12
N GLY A 95 6.95 -3.44 14.16
CA GLY A 95 8.07 -4.24 14.66
C GLY A 95 9.14 -4.48 13.60
N ALA A 96 8.76 -4.62 12.33
CA ALA A 96 9.67 -4.75 11.20
C ALA A 96 9.07 -4.19 9.92
N VAL A 97 9.94 -3.83 8.98
CA VAL A 97 9.57 -3.57 7.59
C VAL A 97 10.46 -4.39 6.68
N LEU A 98 9.93 -4.83 5.56
CA LEU A 98 10.70 -5.56 4.55
C LEU A 98 11.28 -4.59 3.53
N ARG A 99 12.28 -5.07 2.78
CA ARG A 99 12.86 -4.36 1.66
C ARG A 99 11.78 -3.82 0.73
N ARG A 100 11.93 -2.56 0.32
CA ARG A 100 10.99 -1.88 -0.55
C ARG A 100 10.95 -2.52 -1.93
N GLY A 101 9.76 -2.73 -2.46
CA GLY A 101 9.53 -3.15 -3.84
C GLY A 101 9.40 -1.97 -4.81
N PRO A 102 8.93 -2.21 -6.06
CA PRO A 102 8.72 -1.15 -7.06
C PRO A 102 7.66 -0.15 -6.56
N VAL A 103 8.03 1.14 -6.61
CA VAL A 103 7.25 2.24 -6.00
C VAL A 103 6.21 2.84 -6.94
N GLU A 104 6.33 2.58 -8.24
CA GLU A 104 5.58 3.22 -9.29
C GLU A 104 4.08 2.95 -9.17
N ASP A 105 3.29 3.92 -9.64
CA ASP A 105 1.91 3.68 -10.04
C ASP A 105 1.88 3.23 -11.50
N VAL A 106 0.89 2.42 -11.84
CA VAL A 106 0.75 1.81 -13.16
C VAL A 106 -0.63 2.12 -13.71
N ILE A 107 -0.68 2.64 -14.93
CA ILE A 107 -1.89 2.71 -15.72
C ILE A 107 -2.10 1.34 -16.38
N VAL A 108 -3.27 0.77 -16.19
CA VAL A 108 -3.65 -0.51 -16.79
C VAL A 108 -4.75 -0.26 -17.82
N THR A 109 -4.52 -0.70 -19.06
CA THR A 109 -5.46 -0.62 -20.17
C THR A 109 -5.61 -1.99 -20.83
N LYS A 110 -6.58 -2.13 -21.73
CA LYS A 110 -6.77 -3.36 -22.54
C LYS A 110 -5.97 -3.35 -23.83
N ASP A 111 -5.66 -2.19 -24.38
CA ASP A 111 -5.20 -1.99 -25.75
C ASP A 111 -3.85 -1.26 -25.90
N SER A 112 -3.09 -1.16 -24.84
CA SER A 112 -1.78 -0.45 -24.81
C SER A 112 -1.86 1.08 -25.00
N THR A 113 -3.05 1.68 -24.93
CA THR A 113 -3.18 3.15 -24.97
C THR A 113 -2.51 3.76 -23.76
N LEU A 114 -1.56 4.67 -23.99
CA LEU A 114 -0.87 5.39 -22.90
C LEU A 114 -1.81 6.44 -22.28
N LEU A 115 -1.55 6.80 -21.03
CA LEU A 115 -2.35 7.79 -20.30
C LEU A 115 -2.49 9.12 -21.08
N LYS A 116 -1.39 9.59 -21.67
CA LYS A 116 -1.37 10.83 -22.47
C LYS A 116 -2.22 10.75 -23.74
N ASP A 117 -2.41 9.54 -24.28
CA ASP A 117 -3.08 9.28 -25.55
C ASP A 117 -4.55 8.83 -25.37
N LEU A 118 -5.01 8.73 -24.12
CA LEU A 118 -6.42 8.47 -23.83
C LEU A 118 -7.30 9.58 -24.40
N LYS A 119 -8.39 9.20 -25.07
CA LYS A 119 -9.33 10.14 -25.73
C LYS A 119 -10.00 11.07 -24.71
N PRO A 120 -10.38 12.29 -25.14
CA PRO A 120 -11.19 13.18 -24.30
C PRO A 120 -12.43 12.46 -23.77
N GLY A 121 -12.66 12.56 -22.45
CA GLY A 121 -13.78 11.92 -21.78
C GLY A 121 -13.57 10.48 -21.36
N SER A 122 -12.42 9.84 -21.70
CA SER A 122 -12.06 8.49 -21.21
C SER A 122 -12.13 8.42 -19.69
N VAL A 123 -12.68 7.34 -19.16
CA VAL A 123 -12.92 7.14 -17.74
C VAL A 123 -11.76 6.38 -17.10
N VAL A 124 -11.02 7.03 -16.22
CA VAL A 124 -9.91 6.41 -15.47
C VAL A 124 -10.33 6.11 -14.03
N GLY A 125 -10.21 4.85 -13.64
CA GLY A 125 -10.60 4.36 -12.31
C GLY A 125 -9.53 4.58 -11.26
N THR A 126 -9.76 5.47 -10.29
CA THR A 126 -8.97 5.57 -9.06
C THR A 126 -9.82 6.11 -7.92
N GLY A 127 -9.50 5.71 -6.67
CA GLY A 127 -10.08 6.31 -5.46
C GLY A 127 -9.09 7.20 -4.72
N SER A 128 -7.93 7.49 -5.31
CA SER A 128 -6.86 8.27 -4.69
C SER A 128 -6.83 9.69 -5.27
N LEU A 129 -7.07 10.68 -4.41
CA LEU A 129 -6.95 12.10 -4.78
C LEU A 129 -5.53 12.44 -5.27
N ARG A 130 -4.51 11.82 -4.65
CA ARG A 130 -3.11 11.95 -5.07
C ARG A 130 -2.91 11.53 -6.53
N ARG A 131 -3.44 10.35 -6.90
CA ARG A 131 -3.37 9.84 -8.28
C ARG A 131 -4.16 10.72 -9.22
N GLU A 132 -5.40 11.05 -8.87
CA GLU A 132 -6.27 11.89 -9.69
C GLU A 132 -5.59 13.22 -10.06
N LEU A 133 -5.02 13.92 -9.07
CA LEU A 133 -4.34 15.18 -9.28
C LEU A 133 -3.20 15.05 -10.32
N GLN A 134 -2.38 14.02 -10.18
CA GLN A 134 -1.18 13.85 -11.00
C GLN A 134 -1.51 13.34 -12.41
N ILE A 135 -2.42 12.35 -12.56
CA ILE A 135 -2.80 11.86 -13.89
C ILE A 135 -3.58 12.92 -14.70
N LYS A 136 -4.36 13.78 -14.05
CA LYS A 136 -5.03 14.91 -14.72
C LYS A 136 -4.06 15.98 -15.20
N LYS A 137 -2.87 16.11 -14.59
CA LYS A 137 -1.80 16.97 -15.08
C LYS A 137 -1.22 16.46 -16.40
N ILE A 138 -1.15 15.12 -16.56
CA ILE A 138 -0.65 14.49 -17.79
C ILE A 138 -1.71 14.55 -18.90
N ASN A 139 -2.95 14.22 -18.59
CA ASN A 139 -4.06 14.28 -19.51
C ASN A 139 -5.28 14.94 -18.85
N PRO A 140 -5.48 16.26 -19.04
CA PRO A 140 -6.57 16.98 -18.42
C PRO A 140 -7.95 16.67 -19.00
N LEU A 141 -8.01 15.95 -20.12
CA LEU A 141 -9.26 15.64 -20.83
C LEU A 141 -9.93 14.35 -20.34
N ILE A 142 -9.28 13.57 -19.49
CA ILE A 142 -9.85 12.36 -18.89
C ILE A 142 -10.88 12.69 -17.79
N ARG A 143 -11.75 11.74 -17.53
CA ARG A 143 -12.67 11.75 -16.38
C ARG A 143 -12.19 10.74 -15.35
N VAL A 144 -12.04 11.15 -14.11
CA VAL A 144 -11.72 10.23 -13.01
C VAL A 144 -13.00 9.77 -12.35
N LYS A 145 -13.14 8.46 -12.15
CA LYS A 145 -14.27 7.83 -11.46
C LYS A 145 -13.77 6.93 -10.34
N LEU A 146 -14.43 7.00 -9.19
CA LEU A 146 -14.10 6.14 -8.05
C LEU A 146 -14.18 4.66 -8.45
N ILE A 147 -13.10 3.93 -8.18
CA ILE A 147 -13.07 2.46 -8.28
C ILE A 147 -12.71 1.86 -6.93
N ARG A 148 -13.43 0.83 -6.53
CA ARG A 148 -13.25 0.08 -5.28
C ARG A 148 -13.14 -1.41 -5.53
N GLY A 149 -12.65 -2.11 -4.52
CA GLY A 149 -12.39 -3.54 -4.53
C GLY A 149 -10.88 -3.83 -4.48
N ASN A 150 -10.54 -5.11 -4.35
CA ASN A 150 -9.17 -5.59 -4.45
C ASN A 150 -8.66 -5.52 -5.91
N VAL A 151 -7.41 -5.90 -6.15
CA VAL A 151 -6.78 -5.82 -7.49
C VAL A 151 -7.58 -6.60 -8.52
N GLN A 152 -7.96 -7.84 -8.23
CA GLN A 152 -8.73 -8.70 -9.13
C GLN A 152 -10.10 -8.08 -9.49
N THR A 153 -10.80 -7.55 -8.49
CA THR A 153 -12.10 -6.88 -8.71
C THR A 153 -11.95 -5.66 -9.62
N ARG A 154 -10.88 -4.87 -9.46
CA ARG A 154 -10.64 -3.69 -10.29
C ARG A 154 -10.27 -4.07 -11.71
N LEU A 155 -9.44 -5.10 -11.91
CA LEU A 155 -9.11 -5.62 -13.23
C LEU A 155 -10.36 -6.17 -13.95
N ARG A 156 -11.21 -6.91 -13.24
CA ARG A 156 -12.48 -7.37 -13.79
C ARG A 156 -13.38 -6.20 -14.26
N LYS A 157 -13.48 -5.13 -13.48
CA LYS A 157 -14.25 -3.93 -13.85
C LYS A 157 -13.69 -3.24 -15.10
N LEU A 158 -12.36 -3.29 -15.30
CA LEU A 158 -11.73 -2.83 -16.53
C LEU A 158 -12.10 -3.71 -17.71
N GLU A 159 -12.07 -5.04 -17.56
CA GLU A 159 -12.47 -6.01 -18.59
C GLU A 159 -13.92 -5.83 -19.01
N GLU A 160 -14.82 -5.66 -18.04
CA GLU A 160 -16.25 -5.40 -18.25
C GLU A 160 -16.52 -4.04 -18.92
N GLY A 161 -15.49 -3.22 -19.18
CA GLY A 161 -15.62 -1.92 -19.83
C GLY A 161 -16.25 -0.83 -18.98
N GLN A 162 -16.29 -0.99 -17.66
CA GLN A 162 -16.75 0.05 -16.73
C GLN A 162 -15.79 1.25 -16.67
N TYR A 163 -14.53 1.03 -17.10
CA TYR A 163 -13.43 2.01 -17.17
C TYR A 163 -12.62 1.76 -18.45
N ASP A 164 -12.05 2.84 -19.00
CA ASP A 164 -11.11 2.77 -20.13
C ASP A 164 -9.69 2.45 -19.63
N ALA A 165 -9.35 2.93 -18.44
CA ALA A 165 -8.11 2.63 -17.73
C ALA A 165 -8.32 2.59 -16.22
N ILE A 166 -7.42 1.94 -15.48
CA ILE A 166 -7.38 1.99 -14.02
C ILE A 166 -5.96 2.25 -13.52
N VAL A 167 -5.83 2.77 -12.29
CA VAL A 167 -4.52 3.02 -11.68
C VAL A 167 -4.28 2.05 -10.52
N LEU A 168 -3.20 1.27 -10.61
CA LEU A 168 -2.76 0.32 -9.59
C LEU A 168 -1.33 0.65 -9.14
N ALA A 169 -0.86 0.04 -8.05
CA ALA A 169 0.54 0.11 -7.63
C ALA A 169 1.30 -1.10 -8.21
N ALA A 170 2.47 -0.87 -8.80
CA ALA A 170 3.33 -1.90 -9.39
C ALA A 170 3.59 -3.04 -8.41
N ALA A 171 3.99 -2.74 -7.16
CA ALA A 171 4.25 -3.76 -6.14
C ALA A 171 3.06 -4.71 -5.89
N GLY A 172 1.82 -4.25 -6.09
CA GLY A 172 0.64 -5.10 -5.97
C GLY A 172 0.47 -6.06 -7.14
N LEU A 173 0.80 -5.61 -8.35
CA LEU A 173 0.78 -6.42 -9.57
C LEU A 173 1.88 -7.48 -9.54
N ASP A 174 3.10 -7.09 -9.16
CA ASP A 174 4.25 -7.99 -9.09
C ASP A 174 4.04 -9.10 -8.05
N ARG A 175 3.57 -8.75 -6.85
CA ARG A 175 3.28 -9.73 -5.80
C ARG A 175 2.19 -10.73 -6.20
N LEU A 176 1.28 -10.34 -7.07
CA LEU A 176 0.23 -11.21 -7.62
C LEU A 176 0.65 -11.90 -8.92
N GLU A 177 1.89 -11.66 -9.40
CA GLU A 177 2.44 -12.21 -10.65
C GLU A 177 1.61 -11.84 -11.89
N LEU A 178 0.95 -10.66 -11.85
CA LEU A 178 0.07 -10.21 -12.94
C LEU A 178 0.80 -9.42 -14.02
N SER A 179 2.03 -8.98 -13.77
CA SER A 179 2.82 -8.13 -14.69
C SER A 179 3.16 -8.80 -16.02
N GLY A 180 3.05 -10.13 -16.11
CA GLY A 180 3.29 -10.93 -17.33
C GLY A 180 2.03 -11.35 -18.11
N GLU A 181 0.83 -10.99 -17.65
CA GLU A 181 -0.40 -11.38 -18.31
C GLU A 181 -0.67 -10.54 -19.57
N ASN A 182 -0.92 -11.22 -20.68
CA ASN A 182 -1.06 -10.57 -22.00
C ASN A 182 -2.40 -9.84 -22.21
N GLN A 183 -3.39 -10.08 -21.37
CA GLN A 183 -4.73 -9.50 -21.51
C GLN A 183 -4.81 -8.03 -21.09
N TRP A 184 -3.85 -7.56 -20.30
CA TRP A 184 -3.72 -6.16 -19.89
C TRP A 184 -2.39 -5.58 -20.34
N LYS A 185 -2.35 -4.27 -20.48
CA LYS A 185 -1.14 -3.51 -20.78
C LYS A 185 -0.85 -2.56 -19.61
N PHE A 186 0.41 -2.45 -19.29
CA PHE A 186 0.89 -1.77 -18.11
C PHE A 186 1.83 -0.62 -18.52
N GLU A 187 1.43 0.62 -18.23
CA GLU A 187 2.26 1.79 -18.35
C GLU A 187 2.75 2.20 -16.95
N HIS A 188 4.03 2.00 -16.66
CA HIS A 188 4.64 2.42 -15.42
C HIS A 188 4.87 3.93 -15.45
N LEU A 189 4.32 4.63 -14.45
CA LEU A 189 4.53 6.05 -14.26
C LEU A 189 5.73 6.25 -13.32
N SER A 190 6.83 6.84 -13.83
CA SER A 190 7.98 7.14 -12.97
C SER A 190 7.60 8.03 -11.80
N SER A 191 8.38 8.04 -10.73
CA SER A 191 8.14 8.88 -9.55
C SER A 191 8.16 10.38 -9.87
N GLU A 192 8.91 10.81 -10.90
CA GLU A 192 8.91 12.18 -11.41
C GLU A 192 7.56 12.58 -12.03
N VAL A 193 6.86 11.61 -12.62
CA VAL A 193 5.59 11.80 -13.31
C VAL A 193 4.41 11.63 -12.34
N CYS A 194 4.49 10.62 -11.48
CA CYS A 194 3.46 10.32 -10.48
C CYS A 194 4.10 9.90 -9.16
N LEU A 195 4.36 10.87 -8.30
CA LEU A 195 4.97 10.64 -7.00
C LEU A 195 4.10 9.70 -6.16
N PRO A 196 4.65 8.58 -5.63
CA PRO A 196 3.89 7.54 -4.95
C PRO A 196 3.34 7.98 -3.59
N ALA A 197 2.47 7.18 -3.02
CA ALA A 197 2.02 7.38 -1.64
C ALA A 197 3.16 7.06 -0.67
N ALA A 198 3.24 7.78 0.43
CA ALA A 198 4.16 7.45 1.52
C ALA A 198 3.96 6.00 1.98
N GLY A 199 5.04 5.24 2.13
CA GLY A 199 5.04 3.82 2.45
C GLY A 199 4.63 2.90 1.29
N GLN A 200 4.46 3.41 0.07
CA GLN A 200 4.14 2.55 -1.07
C GLN A 200 5.26 1.53 -1.31
N ALA A 201 4.86 0.28 -1.60
CA ALA A 201 5.71 -0.89 -1.84
C ALA A 201 6.42 -1.47 -0.61
N ILE A 202 6.37 -0.85 0.56
CA ILE A 202 6.89 -1.40 1.82
C ILE A 202 5.83 -2.31 2.45
N LEU A 203 6.24 -3.52 2.87
CA LEU A 203 5.48 -4.36 3.78
C LEU A 203 5.89 -4.05 5.21
N ALA A 204 4.92 -3.83 6.07
CA ALA A 204 5.13 -3.61 7.49
C ALA A 204 4.53 -4.74 8.31
N VAL A 205 5.27 -5.17 9.32
CA VAL A 205 4.84 -6.17 10.30
C VAL A 205 4.56 -5.46 11.60
N GLU A 206 3.30 -5.45 12.00
CA GLU A 206 2.83 -4.89 13.25
C GLU A 206 2.88 -5.94 14.35
N SER A 207 3.26 -5.54 15.55
CA SER A 207 3.35 -6.42 16.73
C SER A 207 3.08 -5.64 18.02
N ARG A 208 2.90 -6.36 19.12
CA ARG A 208 3.03 -5.78 20.46
C ARG A 208 4.48 -5.31 20.69
N ASN A 209 4.62 -4.17 21.36
CA ASN A 209 5.92 -3.55 21.61
C ASN A 209 6.83 -4.49 22.45
N GLY A 210 7.98 -4.82 21.88
CA GLY A 210 8.99 -5.67 22.52
C GLY A 210 8.81 -7.17 22.28
N ASP A 211 7.69 -7.62 21.75
CA ASP A 211 7.46 -9.02 21.40
C ASP A 211 8.26 -9.45 20.17
N LEU A 212 8.66 -10.74 20.13
CA LEU A 212 9.33 -11.36 19.01
C LEU A 212 10.51 -10.58 18.41
N ARG A 213 11.19 -9.77 19.22
CA ARG A 213 12.24 -8.83 18.78
C ARG A 213 13.31 -9.49 17.93
N GLU A 214 13.78 -10.67 18.29
CA GLU A 214 14.80 -11.41 17.55
C GLU A 214 14.29 -11.79 16.14
N VAL A 215 13.06 -12.30 16.06
CA VAL A 215 12.42 -12.69 14.79
C VAL A 215 12.21 -11.48 13.89
N LEU A 216 11.70 -10.39 14.47
CA LEU A 216 11.43 -9.15 13.73
C LEU A 216 12.73 -8.50 13.22
N ASN A 217 13.80 -8.50 14.03
CA ASN A 217 15.11 -7.97 13.63
C ASN A 217 15.72 -8.76 12.45
N ALA A 218 15.49 -10.07 12.37
CA ALA A 218 16.03 -10.90 11.31
C ALA A 218 15.43 -10.60 9.92
N ILE A 219 14.19 -10.09 9.87
CA ILE A 219 13.50 -9.75 8.62
C ILE A 219 13.45 -8.24 8.35
N HIS A 220 14.00 -7.44 9.26
CA HIS A 220 13.90 -5.98 9.20
C HIS A 220 14.92 -5.36 8.24
N ASP A 221 14.44 -4.58 7.28
CA ASP A 221 15.27 -3.79 6.37
C ASP A 221 15.45 -2.37 6.91
N LYS A 222 16.68 -2.03 7.27
CA LYS A 222 17.02 -0.73 7.89
C LYS A 222 16.86 0.44 6.92
N CYS A 223 17.16 0.26 5.64
CA CYS A 223 17.02 1.31 4.64
C CYS A 223 15.55 1.65 4.42
N ALA A 224 14.71 0.64 4.17
CA ALA A 224 13.27 0.82 4.04
C ALA A 224 12.63 1.41 5.31
N TRP A 225 13.19 1.12 6.49
CA TRP A 225 12.73 1.71 7.75
C TRP A 225 13.01 3.21 7.82
N VAL A 226 14.23 3.64 7.49
CA VAL A 226 14.61 5.06 7.48
C VAL A 226 13.75 5.84 6.47
N GLU A 227 13.58 5.29 5.25
CA GLU A 227 12.72 5.86 4.22
C GLU A 227 11.26 6.01 4.71
N LEU A 228 10.69 4.94 5.28
CA LEU A 228 9.33 4.96 5.82
C LEU A 228 9.17 5.97 6.95
N CYS A 229 10.14 6.08 7.85
CA CYS A 229 10.11 7.05 8.94
C CYS A 229 10.07 8.50 8.42
N ALA A 230 10.88 8.83 7.41
CA ALA A 230 10.89 10.15 6.79
C ALA A 230 9.53 10.47 6.13
N GLU A 231 9.00 9.54 5.34
CA GLU A 231 7.71 9.68 4.65
C GLU A 231 6.55 9.83 5.65
N ARG A 232 6.54 9.05 6.72
CA ARG A 232 5.53 9.17 7.80
C ARG A 232 5.68 10.46 8.60
N ALA A 233 6.90 10.92 8.85
CA ALA A 233 7.14 12.21 9.52
C ALA A 233 6.58 13.38 8.69
N PHE A 234 6.82 13.35 7.36
CA PHE A 234 6.20 14.33 6.46
C PHE A 234 4.68 14.29 6.52
N LEU A 235 4.05 13.10 6.40
CA LEU A 235 2.59 13.00 6.49
C LEU A 235 2.07 13.52 7.83
N LYS A 236 2.75 13.23 8.94
CA LYS A 236 2.37 13.73 10.27
C LYS A 236 2.44 15.26 10.34
N ALA A 237 3.49 15.85 9.78
CA ALA A 237 3.70 17.31 9.76
C ALA A 237 2.61 18.06 8.98
N ILE A 238 2.06 17.47 7.92
CA ILE A 238 0.96 18.05 7.13
C ILE A 238 -0.43 17.69 7.65
N GLY A 239 -0.53 17.11 8.86
CA GLY A 239 -1.79 16.74 9.51
C GLY A 239 -2.31 15.35 9.19
N GLY A 240 -1.50 14.47 8.61
CA GLY A 240 -1.83 13.06 8.37
C GLY A 240 -3.06 12.84 7.49
N SER A 241 -3.42 13.79 6.66
CA SER A 241 -4.74 13.91 6.07
C SER A 241 -4.91 13.01 4.85
N CYS A 242 -5.80 12.03 4.95
CA CYS A 242 -6.37 11.34 3.79
C CYS A 242 -7.28 12.25 2.94
N ASN A 243 -7.53 13.48 3.39
CA ASN A 243 -8.51 14.42 2.81
C ASN A 243 -7.91 15.35 1.76
N ALA A 244 -6.59 15.39 1.64
CA ALA A 244 -5.90 16.16 0.62
C ALA A 244 -4.90 15.29 -0.13
N PRO A 245 -4.62 15.59 -1.41
CA PRO A 245 -3.56 14.91 -2.14
C PRO A 245 -2.22 15.10 -1.45
N ALA A 246 -1.64 14.00 -0.98
CA ALA A 246 -0.30 13.96 -0.41
C ALA A 246 0.47 12.77 -0.99
N ALA A 247 1.74 12.98 -1.28
CA ALA A 247 2.66 11.97 -1.75
C ALA A 247 4.01 12.17 -1.08
N GLY A 248 4.80 11.12 -0.98
CA GLY A 248 6.15 11.23 -0.46
C GLY A 248 6.94 9.99 -0.81
N LEU A 249 8.15 10.19 -1.32
CA LEU A 249 9.10 9.15 -1.63
C LEU A 249 10.45 9.56 -1.06
N ALA A 250 10.88 8.86 -0.03
CA ALA A 250 12.23 8.97 0.50
C ALA A 250 13.12 7.88 -0.11
N HIS A 251 14.36 8.21 -0.33
CA HIS A 251 15.39 7.31 -0.79
C HIS A 251 16.68 7.52 0.01
N LEU A 252 17.20 6.46 0.58
CA LEU A 252 18.50 6.45 1.26
C LEU A 252 19.54 5.91 0.28
N ASP A 253 20.48 6.77 -0.13
CA ASP A 253 21.54 6.38 -1.05
C ASP A 253 22.63 5.53 -0.36
N GLU A 254 23.55 4.99 -1.15
CA GLU A 254 24.68 4.17 -0.68
C GLU A 254 25.67 4.93 0.24
N ASN A 255 25.67 6.26 0.23
CA ASN A 255 26.48 7.11 1.11
C ASN A 255 25.75 7.45 2.42
N GLY A 256 24.51 6.95 2.60
CA GLY A 256 23.68 7.24 3.76
C GLY A 256 23.01 8.61 3.71
N VAL A 257 22.94 9.25 2.55
CA VAL A 257 22.20 10.51 2.36
C VAL A 257 20.74 10.20 2.08
N LEU A 258 19.87 10.74 2.90
CA LEU A 258 18.43 10.63 2.74
C LEU A 258 17.91 11.79 1.88
N GLN A 259 17.37 11.46 0.73
CA GLN A 259 16.66 12.38 -0.15
C GLN A 259 15.17 12.11 -0.09
N MET A 260 14.34 13.13 -0.24
CA MET A 260 12.89 12.96 -0.23
C MET A 260 12.21 13.94 -1.18
N ASP A 261 11.39 13.38 -2.06
CA ASP A 261 10.42 14.14 -2.84
C ASP A 261 9.06 14.11 -2.15
N ALA A 262 8.40 15.26 -2.08
CA ALA A 262 7.12 15.36 -1.39
C ALA A 262 6.12 16.24 -2.15
N LEU A 263 4.86 15.86 -2.14
CA LEU A 263 3.75 16.59 -2.73
C LEU A 263 2.66 16.78 -1.68
N PHE A 264 2.16 18.03 -1.57
CA PHE A 264 0.99 18.34 -0.76
C PHE A 264 0.12 19.38 -1.46
N ALA A 265 -1.15 19.06 -1.68
CA ALA A 265 -2.12 19.93 -2.37
C ALA A 265 -3.40 20.08 -1.54
N PRO A 266 -3.39 20.96 -0.51
CA PRO A 266 -4.52 21.10 0.41
C PRO A 266 -5.79 21.64 -0.28
N ASP A 267 -5.64 22.42 -1.34
CA ASP A 267 -6.73 22.97 -2.15
C ASP A 267 -7.11 22.08 -3.35
N GLN A 268 -6.47 20.93 -3.50
CA GLN A 268 -6.66 19.97 -4.59
C GLN A 268 -6.40 20.54 -6.00
N LYS A 269 -5.78 21.70 -6.11
CA LYS A 269 -5.47 22.39 -7.37
C LYS A 269 -4.00 22.72 -7.52
N HIS A 270 -3.41 23.25 -6.47
CA HIS A 270 -2.01 23.67 -6.46
C HIS A 270 -1.22 22.79 -5.50
N TYR A 271 -0.01 22.41 -5.89
CA TYR A 271 0.89 21.65 -5.05
C TYR A 271 2.33 22.14 -5.18
N ARG A 272 3.08 21.93 -4.12
CA ARG A 272 4.53 22.15 -4.07
C ARG A 272 5.22 20.80 -3.97
N ILE A 273 6.27 20.63 -4.70
CA ILE A 273 7.20 19.49 -4.61
C ILE A 273 8.46 20.02 -3.95
#